data_2f8160c2d1995adc61526a8896648131
#
_entry.id   2f8160c2d1995adc61526a8896648131
#
_cell.length_a   1.000
_cell.length_b   1.000
_cell.length_c   1.000
_cell.angle_alpha   90.00
_cell.angle_beta   90.00
_cell.angle_gamma   90.00
#
_symmetry.space_group_name_H-M   'P 1'
#
loop_
_entity.id
_entity.type
_entity.pdbx_description
1 polymer ?
#
loop_
_entity_poly.entity_id
_entity_poly.type
_entity_poly.pdbx_seq_one_letter_code
_entity_poly.pdbx_strand_id
1 'polypeptide(L)'
;MPVSTSVPPRPVLVVAHRGDPYRFRENTLASVESALAPGADAVEVDVQLTRDGVPVLLHDLTLERLWGDPRRVGAVTLEQLSSLGSPGLRVPTLAEALKTVTATPAARLLIDLDEPGPAEAVWQAVTGLGAEDRVAFCGPVGALLAVRALAPDAELALTWKQPRLPGRALLDDLRPRYVNPPFGLVDPPFTAAAHHAGLAVSTWTVDRRRTMARLLRSGVDSLTSNRPALLRKVVDEHARGRTR
;
A
#
# COMPACT_ATOMS: atom_id res chain seq x y z
N MET A 1 29.09 12.75 29.62
CA MET A 1 27.78 13.14 29.05
C MET A 1 27.65 12.42 27.74
N PRO A 2 26.75 11.41 27.58
CA PRO A 2 26.53 10.79 26.26
C PRO A 2 25.81 11.81 25.39
N VAL A 3 26.39 12.14 24.24
CA VAL A 3 25.78 12.95 23.20
C VAL A 3 24.64 12.12 22.60
N SER A 4 23.40 12.50 22.91
CA SER A 4 22.22 11.95 22.25
C SER A 4 22.28 12.39 20.79
N THR A 5 22.77 11.51 19.91
CA THR A 5 22.65 11.68 18.46
C THR A 5 21.18 11.42 18.11
N SER A 6 20.36 12.47 18.19
CA SER A 6 19.00 12.42 17.66
C SER A 6 19.09 12.23 16.15
N VAL A 7 18.83 11.00 15.70
CA VAL A 7 18.61 10.72 14.27
C VAL A 7 17.46 11.65 13.81
N PRO A 8 17.66 12.44 12.74
CA PRO A 8 16.61 13.32 12.27
C PRO A 8 15.33 12.50 11.99
N PRO A 9 14.16 12.99 12.38
CA PRO A 9 12.91 12.28 12.19
C PRO A 9 12.71 11.98 10.70
N ARG A 10 12.51 10.72 10.37
CA ARG A 10 12.19 10.31 8.99
C ARG A 10 10.91 11.01 8.53
N PRO A 11 10.83 11.46 7.26
CA PRO A 11 9.59 12.01 6.74
C PRO A 11 8.48 10.95 6.77
N VAL A 12 7.26 11.36 7.15
CA VAL A 12 6.10 10.46 7.12
C VAL A 12 5.70 10.20 5.68
N LEU A 13 5.55 8.93 5.30
CA LEU A 13 5.19 8.55 3.94
C LEU A 13 3.70 8.80 3.66
N VAL A 14 3.44 9.37 2.50
CA VAL A 14 2.10 9.57 1.92
C VAL A 14 1.79 8.43 0.98
N VAL A 15 0.86 7.56 1.34
CA VAL A 15 0.40 6.44 0.53
C VAL A 15 -1.00 6.73 -0.01
N ALA A 16 -1.16 6.63 -1.31
CA ALA A 16 -2.44 6.83 -2.00
C ALA A 16 -3.17 5.49 -2.11
N HIS A 17 -4.31 5.33 -1.43
CA HIS A 17 -5.12 4.11 -1.41
C HIS A 17 -5.83 3.90 -2.73
N ARG A 18 -5.46 2.89 -3.49
CA ARG A 18 -5.99 2.57 -4.83
C ARG A 18 -5.85 3.72 -5.85
N GLY A 19 -4.85 4.60 -5.62
CA GLY A 19 -4.64 5.83 -6.36
C GLY A 19 -5.38 7.04 -5.78
N ASP A 20 -6.15 7.76 -6.60
CA ASP A 20 -6.97 8.93 -6.23
C ASP A 20 -8.46 8.67 -6.50
N PRO A 21 -9.12 7.82 -5.69
CA PRO A 21 -10.48 7.33 -5.96
C PRO A 21 -11.57 8.40 -5.81
N TYR A 22 -11.25 9.58 -5.28
CA TYR A 22 -12.18 10.72 -5.28
C TYR A 22 -12.26 11.43 -6.64
N ARG A 23 -11.30 11.19 -7.54
CA ARG A 23 -11.24 11.82 -8.86
C ARG A 23 -11.37 10.84 -10.01
N PHE A 24 -10.85 9.64 -9.83
CA PHE A 24 -10.84 8.58 -10.84
C PHE A 24 -11.33 7.27 -10.22
N ARG A 25 -11.74 6.32 -11.06
CA ARG A 25 -12.07 4.97 -10.57
C ARG A 25 -10.84 4.35 -9.91
N GLU A 26 -11.01 3.79 -8.71
CA GLU A 26 -9.94 3.13 -7.95
C GLU A 26 -9.26 2.02 -8.78
N ASN A 27 -8.00 1.73 -8.47
CA ASN A 27 -7.23 0.67 -9.13
C ASN A 27 -7.18 0.80 -10.67
N THR A 28 -7.19 2.03 -11.21
CA THR A 28 -6.96 2.31 -12.64
C THR A 28 -5.67 3.10 -12.83
N LEU A 29 -5.07 3.06 -14.03
CA LEU A 29 -3.85 3.83 -14.31
C LEU A 29 -4.08 5.33 -14.11
N ALA A 30 -5.24 5.85 -14.54
CA ALA A 30 -5.58 7.27 -14.33
C ALA A 30 -5.64 7.64 -12.83
N SER A 31 -6.12 6.72 -11.96
CA SER A 31 -6.12 6.91 -10.51
C SER A 31 -4.70 6.91 -9.94
N VAL A 32 -3.84 6.01 -10.42
CA VAL A 32 -2.43 5.93 -10.03
C VAL A 32 -1.68 7.21 -10.43
N GLU A 33 -1.79 7.64 -11.68
CA GLU A 33 -1.17 8.86 -12.20
C GLU A 33 -1.63 10.12 -11.45
N SER A 34 -2.94 10.22 -11.20
CA SER A 34 -3.52 11.33 -10.41
C SER A 34 -2.97 11.39 -8.99
N ALA A 35 -2.67 10.26 -8.38
CA ALA A 35 -2.11 10.18 -7.03
C ALA A 35 -0.62 10.60 -6.99
N LEU A 36 0.14 10.30 -8.03
CA LEU A 36 1.56 10.64 -8.11
C LEU A 36 1.80 12.14 -8.36
N ALA A 37 0.91 12.80 -9.10
CA ALA A 37 1.06 14.22 -9.46
C ALA A 37 1.19 15.17 -8.24
N PRO A 38 0.44 15.04 -7.14
CA PRO A 38 0.62 15.83 -5.92
C PRO A 38 1.77 15.37 -5.03
N GLY A 39 2.55 14.34 -5.42
CA GLY A 39 3.72 13.87 -4.70
C GLY A 39 3.39 12.79 -3.65
N ALA A 40 2.54 11.83 -3.96
CA ALA A 40 2.44 10.61 -3.16
C ALA A 40 3.78 9.84 -3.23
N ASP A 41 4.27 9.37 -2.08
CA ASP A 41 5.52 8.60 -1.98
C ASP A 41 5.30 7.15 -2.47
N ALA A 42 4.08 6.63 -2.29
CA ALA A 42 3.67 5.35 -2.81
C ALA A 42 2.18 5.36 -3.21
N VAL A 43 1.83 4.49 -4.14
CA VAL A 43 0.43 4.16 -4.45
C VAL A 43 0.17 2.73 -4.00
N GLU A 44 -0.84 2.56 -3.18
CA GLU A 44 -1.31 1.24 -2.82
C GLU A 44 -2.31 0.73 -3.86
N VAL A 45 -2.23 -0.55 -4.19
CA VAL A 45 -3.11 -1.23 -5.15
C VAL A 45 -3.43 -2.64 -4.69
N ASP A 46 -4.68 -3.05 -4.87
CA ASP A 46 -5.12 -4.42 -4.62
C ASP A 46 -4.88 -5.29 -5.86
N VAL A 47 -4.43 -6.53 -5.68
CA VAL A 47 -4.13 -7.43 -6.78
C VAL A 47 -4.94 -8.73 -6.68
N GLN A 48 -5.59 -9.07 -7.80
CA GLN A 48 -6.28 -10.33 -8.04
C GLN A 48 -5.70 -11.04 -9.27
N LEU A 49 -5.96 -12.33 -9.43
CA LEU A 49 -5.58 -13.08 -10.62
C LEU A 49 -6.78 -13.30 -11.55
N THR A 50 -6.56 -13.13 -12.85
CA THR A 50 -7.46 -13.63 -13.88
C THR A 50 -7.44 -15.16 -13.95
N ARG A 51 -8.39 -15.76 -14.69
CA ARG A 51 -8.42 -17.22 -14.92
C ARG A 51 -7.13 -17.77 -15.53
N ASP A 52 -6.50 -17.00 -16.39
CA ASP A 52 -5.23 -17.31 -17.06
C ASP A 52 -3.99 -16.86 -16.25
N GLY A 53 -4.19 -16.53 -14.96
CA GLY A 53 -3.10 -16.28 -14.01
C GLY A 53 -2.40 -14.92 -14.12
N VAL A 54 -3.01 -13.96 -14.83
CA VAL A 54 -2.41 -12.62 -14.97
C VAL A 54 -2.79 -11.75 -13.76
N PRO A 55 -1.81 -11.12 -13.06
CA PRO A 55 -2.10 -10.18 -11.98
C PRO A 55 -2.71 -8.88 -12.52
N VAL A 56 -3.90 -8.53 -12.00
CA VAL A 56 -4.66 -7.33 -12.37
C VAL A 56 -5.06 -6.53 -11.14
N LEU A 57 -5.29 -5.22 -11.32
CA LEU A 57 -5.63 -4.34 -10.21
C LEU A 57 -7.13 -4.36 -9.95
N LEU A 58 -7.53 -5.01 -8.87
CA LEU A 58 -8.93 -5.08 -8.43
C LEU A 58 -9.00 -5.46 -6.95
N HIS A 59 -9.82 -4.73 -6.18
CA HIS A 59 -10.07 -5.09 -4.78
C HIS A 59 -11.07 -6.23 -4.64
N ASP A 60 -12.22 -6.10 -5.31
CA ASP A 60 -13.33 -7.03 -5.14
C ASP A 60 -13.05 -8.35 -5.87
N LEU A 61 -13.57 -9.45 -5.36
CA LEU A 61 -13.51 -10.75 -6.06
C LEU A 61 -14.37 -10.79 -7.32
N THR A 62 -15.33 -9.86 -7.48
CA THR A 62 -16.20 -9.73 -8.64
C THR A 62 -15.98 -8.37 -9.33
N LEU A 63 -16.33 -8.33 -10.60
CA LEU A 63 -16.24 -7.13 -11.42
C LEU A 63 -17.48 -6.21 -11.29
N GLU A 64 -18.48 -6.63 -10.50
CA GLU A 64 -19.82 -6.02 -10.48
C GLU A 64 -19.80 -4.54 -10.06
N ARG A 65 -19.22 -4.22 -8.93
CA ARG A 65 -19.26 -2.86 -8.35
C ARG A 65 -18.63 -1.80 -9.27
N LEU A 66 -17.53 -2.12 -9.89
CA LEU A 66 -16.76 -1.14 -10.68
C LEU A 66 -16.98 -1.27 -12.19
N TRP A 67 -17.31 -2.46 -12.68
CA TRP A 67 -17.33 -2.76 -14.11
C TRP A 67 -18.69 -3.27 -14.61
N GLY A 68 -19.67 -3.43 -13.71
CA GLY A 68 -21.05 -3.86 -14.06
C GLY A 68 -21.18 -5.31 -14.53
N ASP A 69 -20.16 -6.15 -14.32
CA ASP A 69 -20.13 -7.55 -14.70
C ASP A 69 -20.16 -8.43 -13.43
N PRO A 70 -21.15 -9.30 -13.24
CA PRO A 70 -21.27 -10.09 -12.01
C PRO A 70 -20.23 -11.22 -11.88
N ARG A 71 -19.43 -11.47 -12.92
CA ARG A 71 -18.43 -12.54 -12.90
C ARG A 71 -17.30 -12.25 -11.91
N ARG A 72 -16.75 -13.32 -11.35
CA ARG A 72 -15.51 -13.24 -10.56
C ARG A 72 -14.33 -12.98 -11.50
N VAL A 73 -13.36 -12.19 -11.06
CA VAL A 73 -12.13 -11.92 -11.82
C VAL A 73 -11.38 -13.21 -12.16
N GLY A 74 -11.28 -14.16 -11.23
CA GLY A 74 -10.68 -15.48 -11.48
C GLY A 74 -11.48 -16.42 -12.42
N ALA A 75 -12.65 -16.00 -12.90
CA ALA A 75 -13.43 -16.74 -13.88
C ALA A 75 -13.28 -16.20 -15.31
N VAL A 76 -12.62 -15.05 -15.50
CA VAL A 76 -12.42 -14.40 -16.81
C VAL A 76 -10.94 -14.34 -17.18
N THR A 77 -10.62 -14.44 -18.48
CA THR A 77 -9.27 -14.23 -18.98
C THR A 77 -8.94 -12.74 -19.09
N LEU A 78 -7.65 -12.41 -19.21
CA LEU A 78 -7.22 -11.03 -19.46
C LEU A 78 -7.84 -10.46 -20.73
N GLU A 79 -7.99 -11.26 -21.81
CA GLU A 79 -8.65 -10.84 -23.04
C GLU A 79 -10.09 -10.43 -22.80
N GLN A 80 -10.86 -11.27 -22.08
CA GLN A 80 -12.24 -10.98 -21.71
C GLN A 80 -12.35 -9.75 -20.80
N LEU A 81 -11.42 -9.60 -19.85
CA LEU A 81 -11.35 -8.45 -18.95
C LEU A 81 -11.04 -7.16 -19.70
N SER A 82 -10.17 -7.21 -20.70
CA SER A 82 -9.78 -6.06 -21.53
C SER A 82 -10.92 -5.52 -22.39
N SER A 83 -11.95 -6.33 -22.65
CA SER A 83 -13.17 -5.89 -23.35
C SER A 83 -14.16 -5.13 -22.46
N LEU A 84 -13.95 -5.14 -21.13
CA LEU A 84 -14.77 -4.38 -20.20
C LEU A 84 -14.27 -2.93 -20.07
N GLY A 85 -15.19 -2.00 -19.97
CA GLY A 85 -14.87 -0.58 -19.83
C GLY A 85 -14.88 0.18 -21.15
N SER A 86 -14.01 1.18 -21.26
CA SER A 86 -13.88 2.04 -22.45
C SER A 86 -12.42 2.39 -22.70
N PRO A 87 -12.06 2.96 -23.86
CA PRO A 87 -10.69 3.41 -24.12
C PRO A 87 -10.16 4.30 -23.00
N GLY A 88 -9.03 3.93 -22.39
CA GLY A 88 -8.43 4.63 -21.24
C GLY A 88 -9.05 4.33 -19.88
N LEU A 89 -10.15 3.57 -19.80
CA LEU A 89 -10.79 3.19 -18.55
C LEU A 89 -11.09 1.69 -18.54
N ARG A 90 -10.17 0.88 -18.12
CA ARG A 90 -10.25 -0.59 -17.98
C ARG A 90 -9.52 -1.07 -16.73
N VAL A 91 -9.70 -2.34 -16.40
CA VAL A 91 -8.90 -2.99 -15.37
C VAL A 91 -7.46 -3.11 -15.89
N PRO A 92 -6.47 -2.48 -15.22
CA PRO A 92 -5.08 -2.62 -15.65
C PRO A 92 -4.44 -3.88 -15.10
N THR A 93 -3.40 -4.36 -15.78
CA THR A 93 -2.49 -5.35 -15.21
C THR A 93 -1.55 -4.72 -14.18
N LEU A 94 -1.03 -5.52 -13.26
CA LEU A 94 0.04 -5.09 -12.34
C LEU A 94 1.27 -4.58 -13.11
N ALA A 95 1.63 -5.24 -14.22
CA ALA A 95 2.77 -4.84 -15.04
C ALA A 95 2.61 -3.42 -15.61
N GLU A 96 1.41 -3.00 -15.99
CA GLU A 96 1.14 -1.63 -16.44
C GLU A 96 1.26 -0.61 -15.30
N ALA A 97 0.74 -0.94 -14.12
CA ALA A 97 0.88 -0.08 -12.93
C ALA A 97 2.35 0.06 -12.50
N LEU A 98 3.13 -1.02 -12.53
CA LEU A 98 4.57 -0.99 -12.25
C LEU A 98 5.30 -0.05 -13.23
N LYS A 99 5.02 -0.13 -14.53
CA LYS A 99 5.61 0.77 -15.54
C LYS A 99 5.25 2.23 -15.26
N THR A 100 3.99 2.51 -14.91
CA THR A 100 3.53 3.87 -14.57
C THR A 100 4.27 4.42 -13.34
N VAL A 101 4.40 3.63 -12.27
CA VAL A 101 5.06 4.06 -11.04
C VAL A 101 6.58 4.19 -11.23
N THR A 102 7.22 3.27 -11.95
CA THR A 102 8.67 3.32 -12.18
C THR A 102 9.09 4.47 -13.10
N ALA A 103 8.20 4.99 -13.94
CA ALA A 103 8.42 6.21 -14.71
C ALA A 103 8.48 7.48 -13.84
N THR A 104 7.97 7.43 -12.61
CA THR A 104 8.02 8.55 -11.65
C THR A 104 9.20 8.35 -10.70
N PRO A 105 10.17 9.28 -10.62
CA PRO A 105 11.32 9.15 -9.73
C PRO A 105 10.91 8.92 -8.28
N ALA A 106 11.56 7.97 -7.63
CA ALA A 106 11.37 7.59 -6.22
C ALA A 106 9.97 7.11 -5.82
N ALA A 107 8.94 7.17 -6.69
CA ALA A 107 7.62 6.64 -6.37
C ALA A 107 7.65 5.11 -6.25
N ARG A 108 6.83 4.55 -5.36
CA ARG A 108 6.77 3.11 -5.09
C ARG A 108 5.34 2.60 -5.23
N LEU A 109 5.20 1.30 -5.44
CA LEU A 109 3.93 0.59 -5.37
C LEU A 109 3.85 -0.20 -4.06
N LEU A 110 2.76 -0.02 -3.31
CA LEU A 110 2.42 -0.88 -2.18
C LEU A 110 1.36 -1.87 -2.66
N ILE A 111 1.75 -3.13 -2.80
CA ILE A 111 0.89 -4.18 -3.36
C ILE A 111 0.16 -4.87 -2.21
N ASP A 112 -1.17 -4.75 -2.17
CA ASP A 112 -2.01 -5.46 -1.18
C ASP A 112 -2.42 -6.83 -1.72
N LEU A 113 -2.14 -7.86 -0.93
CA LEU A 113 -2.49 -9.25 -1.20
C LEU A 113 -3.37 -9.77 -0.05
N ASP A 114 -4.64 -10.01 -0.30
CA ASP A 114 -5.56 -10.55 0.70
C ASP A 114 -5.34 -12.05 1.00
N GLU A 115 -4.73 -12.78 0.07
CA GLU A 115 -4.49 -14.22 0.16
C GLU A 115 -3.12 -14.61 -0.45
N PRO A 116 -2.58 -15.82 -0.14
CA PRO A 116 -1.27 -16.26 -0.64
C PRO A 116 -1.24 -16.53 -2.15
N GLY A 117 -2.39 -16.91 -2.76
CA GLY A 117 -2.44 -17.41 -4.13
C GLY A 117 -1.79 -16.53 -5.18
N PRO A 118 -1.97 -15.20 -5.17
CA PRO A 118 -1.37 -14.31 -6.15
C PRO A 118 0.15 -14.10 -6.00
N ALA A 119 0.77 -14.44 -4.86
CA ALA A 119 2.13 -14.02 -4.52
C ALA A 119 3.18 -14.39 -5.58
N GLU A 120 3.13 -15.60 -6.14
CA GLU A 120 4.11 -16.05 -7.13
C GLU A 120 3.98 -15.27 -8.45
N ALA A 121 2.77 -15.15 -9.01
CA ALA A 121 2.54 -14.42 -10.25
C ALA A 121 2.86 -12.93 -10.10
N VAL A 122 2.55 -12.34 -8.95
CA VAL A 122 2.90 -10.96 -8.61
C VAL A 122 4.42 -10.78 -8.56
N TRP A 123 5.14 -11.68 -7.87
CA TRP A 123 6.59 -11.62 -7.79
C TRP A 123 7.27 -11.80 -9.15
N GLN A 124 6.76 -12.71 -9.98
CA GLN A 124 7.22 -12.86 -11.37
C GLN A 124 7.01 -11.58 -12.20
N ALA A 125 5.87 -10.90 -12.04
CA ALA A 125 5.64 -9.63 -12.73
C ALA A 125 6.59 -8.52 -12.25
N VAL A 126 6.90 -8.46 -10.96
CA VAL A 126 7.85 -7.50 -10.37
C VAL A 126 9.28 -7.73 -10.90
N THR A 127 9.78 -8.96 -10.79
CA THR A 127 11.14 -9.33 -11.22
C THR A 127 11.31 -9.25 -12.73
N GLY A 128 10.28 -9.62 -13.49
CA GLY A 128 10.28 -9.49 -14.95
C GLY A 128 10.42 -8.06 -15.46
N LEU A 129 10.18 -7.06 -14.62
CA LEU A 129 10.38 -5.63 -14.92
C LEU A 129 11.58 -5.01 -14.18
N GLY A 130 12.31 -5.78 -13.36
CA GLY A 130 13.40 -5.27 -12.52
C GLY A 130 12.92 -4.19 -11.54
N ALA A 131 11.74 -4.37 -10.95
CA ALA A 131 11.07 -3.37 -10.12
C ALA A 131 11.09 -3.70 -8.60
N GLU A 132 11.98 -4.58 -8.17
CA GLU A 132 12.05 -5.13 -6.80
C GLU A 132 12.26 -4.03 -5.75
N ASP A 133 13.08 -3.04 -6.04
CA ASP A 133 13.37 -1.88 -5.20
C ASP A 133 12.25 -0.82 -5.19
N ARG A 134 11.28 -0.96 -6.10
CA ARG A 134 10.16 -0.03 -6.29
C ARG A 134 8.85 -0.53 -5.72
N VAL A 135 8.86 -1.69 -5.05
CA VAL A 135 7.66 -2.29 -4.45
C VAL A 135 7.82 -2.52 -2.96
N ALA A 136 6.69 -2.54 -2.28
CA ALA A 136 6.49 -3.09 -0.95
C ALA A 136 5.19 -3.89 -0.97
N PHE A 137 4.98 -4.76 0.01
CA PHE A 137 3.78 -5.58 0.08
C PHE A 137 3.04 -5.33 1.39
N CYS A 138 1.71 -5.32 1.34
CA CYS A 138 0.88 -5.38 2.54
C CYS A 138 -0.13 -6.53 2.42
N GLY A 139 -0.71 -6.91 3.56
CA GLY A 139 -1.67 -8.01 3.63
C GLY A 139 -1.64 -8.75 4.97
N PRO A 140 -2.49 -9.77 5.13
CA PRO A 140 -2.51 -10.64 6.29
C PRO A 140 -1.30 -11.58 6.33
N VAL A 141 -1.09 -12.22 7.48
CA VAL A 141 0.04 -13.12 7.76
C VAL A 141 0.30 -14.13 6.64
N GLY A 142 -0.74 -14.84 6.20
CA GLY A 142 -0.58 -15.91 5.21
C GLY A 142 -0.07 -15.42 3.86
N ALA A 143 -0.59 -14.29 3.37
CA ALA A 143 -0.15 -13.67 2.12
C ALA A 143 1.31 -13.21 2.23
N LEU A 144 1.65 -12.54 3.33
CA LEU A 144 3.01 -12.02 3.50
C LEU A 144 4.06 -13.11 3.77
N LEU A 145 3.68 -14.23 4.38
CA LEU A 145 4.58 -15.40 4.48
C LEU A 145 4.88 -16.00 3.09
N ALA A 146 3.87 -16.05 2.19
CA ALA A 146 4.10 -16.48 0.81
C ALA A 146 5.06 -15.53 0.07
N VAL A 147 4.89 -14.22 0.22
CA VAL A 147 5.83 -13.22 -0.32
C VAL A 147 7.22 -13.41 0.27
N ARG A 148 7.34 -13.57 1.60
CA ARG A 148 8.64 -13.74 2.28
C ARG A 148 9.40 -14.98 1.80
N ALA A 149 8.69 -16.06 1.49
CA ALA A 149 9.29 -17.27 0.95
C ALA A 149 9.89 -17.08 -0.47
N LEU A 150 9.27 -16.23 -1.29
CA LEU A 150 9.71 -15.91 -2.66
C LEU A 150 10.76 -14.79 -2.69
N ALA A 151 10.61 -13.82 -1.80
CA ALA A 151 11.40 -12.58 -1.73
C ALA A 151 11.89 -12.35 -0.29
N PRO A 152 13.03 -12.96 0.10
CA PRO A 152 13.55 -12.90 1.48
C PRO A 152 13.81 -11.49 2.01
N ASP A 153 14.06 -10.51 1.14
CA ASP A 153 14.38 -9.12 1.48
C ASP A 153 13.26 -8.12 1.16
N ALA A 154 12.09 -8.61 0.71
CA ALA A 154 10.96 -7.73 0.39
C ALA A 154 10.54 -6.87 1.60
N GLU A 155 10.21 -5.61 1.36
CA GLU A 155 9.63 -4.72 2.37
C GLU A 155 8.17 -5.08 2.60
N LEU A 156 7.83 -5.44 3.85
CA LEU A 156 6.50 -5.90 4.23
C LEU A 156 5.83 -4.95 5.24
N ALA A 157 4.54 -4.70 5.04
CA ALA A 157 3.66 -4.00 5.95
C ALA A 157 2.55 -4.95 6.41
N LEU A 158 2.67 -5.50 7.62
CA LEU A 158 1.75 -6.49 8.14
C LEU A 158 0.39 -5.85 8.49
N THR A 159 -0.63 -6.16 7.72
CA THR A 159 -2.02 -5.79 8.05
C THR A 159 -2.45 -6.49 9.34
N TRP A 160 -2.62 -5.68 10.39
CA TRP A 160 -2.81 -6.18 11.74
C TRP A 160 -4.02 -5.56 12.43
N LYS A 161 -5.07 -6.33 12.63
CA LYS A 161 -6.37 -5.85 13.14
C LYS A 161 -6.56 -6.13 14.64
N GLN A 162 -5.46 -6.18 15.42
CA GLN A 162 -5.49 -6.41 16.85
C GLN A 162 -4.92 -5.21 17.62
N PRO A 163 -5.42 -4.94 18.86
CA PRO A 163 -4.94 -3.82 19.67
C PRO A 163 -3.55 -4.02 20.27
N ARG A 164 -3.05 -5.26 20.31
CA ARG A 164 -1.71 -5.60 20.76
C ARG A 164 -0.84 -5.97 19.57
N LEU A 165 0.45 -5.69 19.67
CA LEU A 165 1.41 -6.08 18.62
C LEU A 165 1.46 -7.59 18.42
N PRO A 166 1.88 -8.05 17.22
CA PRO A 166 2.16 -9.46 16.96
C PRO A 166 3.19 -10.04 17.94
N GLY A 167 3.06 -11.33 18.23
CA GLY A 167 4.03 -12.04 19.06
C GLY A 167 5.40 -12.15 18.39
N ARG A 168 6.45 -12.26 19.21
CA ARG A 168 7.85 -12.26 18.78
C ARG A 168 8.14 -13.30 17.69
N ALA A 169 7.66 -14.54 17.85
CA ALA A 169 7.86 -15.60 16.87
C ALA A 169 7.37 -15.19 15.46
N LEU A 170 6.15 -14.61 15.36
CA LEU A 170 5.63 -14.15 14.09
C LEU A 170 6.46 -13.01 13.50
N LEU A 171 6.95 -12.09 14.34
CA LEU A 171 7.80 -11.00 13.89
C LEU A 171 9.16 -11.51 13.38
N ASP A 172 9.73 -12.51 14.02
CA ASP A 172 11.00 -13.13 13.62
C ASP A 172 10.86 -13.91 12.29
N ASP A 173 9.73 -14.60 12.07
CA ASP A 173 9.44 -15.32 10.83
C ASP A 173 9.17 -14.36 9.67
N LEU A 174 8.32 -13.36 9.90
CA LEU A 174 7.85 -12.46 8.86
C LEU A 174 8.81 -11.29 8.60
N ARG A 175 9.50 -10.80 9.60
CA ARG A 175 10.40 -9.64 9.56
C ARG A 175 9.78 -8.43 8.86
N PRO A 176 8.58 -7.99 9.28
CA PRO A 176 7.92 -6.86 8.62
C PRO A 176 8.64 -5.57 9.00
N ARG A 177 8.71 -4.63 8.06
CA ARG A 177 9.17 -3.27 8.35
C ARG A 177 8.10 -2.47 9.08
N TYR A 178 6.83 -2.68 8.69
CA TYR A 178 5.68 -1.97 9.25
C TYR A 178 4.68 -2.94 9.88
N VAL A 179 4.13 -2.52 11.03
CA VAL A 179 2.80 -2.96 11.44
C VAL A 179 1.79 -1.97 10.84
N ASN A 180 0.70 -2.51 10.23
CA ASN A 180 -0.25 -1.75 9.40
C ASN A 180 -1.70 -1.94 9.90
N PRO A 181 -2.06 -1.38 11.09
CA PRO A 181 -3.40 -1.47 11.65
C PRO A 181 -4.37 -0.46 11.01
N PRO A 182 -5.70 -0.72 11.10
CA PRO A 182 -6.69 0.32 10.86
C PRO A 182 -6.51 1.48 11.84
N PHE A 183 -6.73 2.71 11.38
CA PHE A 183 -6.42 3.95 12.11
C PHE A 183 -7.11 4.09 13.48
N GLY A 184 -8.20 3.36 13.69
CA GLY A 184 -8.91 3.34 14.97
C GLY A 184 -8.14 2.65 16.11
N LEU A 185 -7.15 1.81 15.78
CA LEU A 185 -6.29 1.12 16.75
C LEU A 185 -4.99 1.88 17.06
N VAL A 186 -4.75 3.02 16.39
CA VAL A 186 -3.49 3.76 16.50
C VAL A 186 -3.63 4.93 17.46
N ASP A 187 -2.83 4.89 18.53
CA ASP A 187 -2.65 5.94 19.52
C ASP A 187 -1.15 6.08 19.89
N PRO A 188 -0.75 7.07 20.71
CA PRO A 188 0.66 7.23 21.10
C PRO A 188 1.26 6.02 21.83
N PRO A 189 0.57 5.31 22.75
CA PRO A 189 1.07 4.07 23.33
C PRO A 189 1.33 2.97 22.32
N PHE A 190 0.45 2.77 21.32
CA PHE A 190 0.63 1.77 20.26
C PHE A 190 1.86 2.08 19.41
N THR A 191 2.02 3.33 18.95
CA THR A 191 3.19 3.73 18.14
C THR A 191 4.49 3.60 18.93
N ALA A 192 4.52 4.01 20.20
CA ALA A 192 5.69 3.87 21.05
C ALA A 192 6.08 2.39 21.26
N ALA A 193 5.10 1.50 21.47
CA ALA A 193 5.34 0.07 21.60
C ALA A 193 5.87 -0.55 20.30
N ALA A 194 5.32 -0.15 19.14
CA ALA A 194 5.78 -0.61 17.82
C ALA A 194 7.23 -0.17 17.56
N HIS A 195 7.55 1.10 17.79
CA HIS A 195 8.90 1.63 17.65
C HIS A 195 9.91 0.95 18.59
N HIS A 196 9.50 0.67 19.83
CA HIS A 196 10.35 -0.09 20.78
C HIS A 196 10.63 -1.52 20.29
N ALA A 197 9.67 -2.12 19.59
CA ALA A 197 9.83 -3.44 18.97
C ALA A 197 10.60 -3.39 17.62
N GLY A 198 11.08 -2.22 17.18
CA GLY A 198 11.79 -2.05 15.91
C GLY A 198 10.90 -1.94 14.69
N LEU A 199 9.59 -1.79 14.87
CA LEU A 199 8.59 -1.69 13.79
C LEU A 199 8.25 -0.23 13.51
N ALA A 200 8.14 0.15 12.26
CA ALA A 200 7.45 1.36 11.86
C ALA A 200 5.92 1.14 11.86
N VAL A 201 5.17 2.23 11.96
CA VAL A 201 3.69 2.19 11.97
C VAL A 201 3.16 2.83 10.69
N SER A 202 2.52 2.03 9.85
CA SER A 202 1.64 2.47 8.76
C SER A 202 0.19 2.35 9.22
N THR A 203 -0.73 3.14 8.67
CA THR A 203 -2.16 2.99 9.01
C THR A 203 -3.09 3.48 7.90
N TRP A 204 -4.29 2.89 7.82
CA TRP A 204 -5.27 3.03 6.74
C TRP A 204 -6.72 3.02 7.25
N THR A 205 -7.75 3.47 6.51
CA THR A 205 -7.68 4.45 5.44
C THR A 205 -8.15 5.77 6.01
N VAL A 206 -7.34 6.82 5.90
CA VAL A 206 -7.50 8.06 6.67
C VAL A 206 -7.83 9.23 5.75
N ASP A 207 -9.11 9.65 5.67
CA ASP A 207 -9.57 10.64 4.71
C ASP A 207 -9.91 12.01 5.32
N ARG A 208 -9.95 12.09 6.66
CA ARG A 208 -10.32 13.33 7.37
C ARG A 208 -9.08 14.05 7.89
N ARG A 209 -8.90 15.33 7.53
CA ARG A 209 -7.79 16.16 7.96
C ARG A 209 -7.50 16.11 9.49
N ARG A 210 -8.57 16.15 10.32
CA ARG A 210 -8.40 16.09 11.78
C ARG A 210 -7.80 14.75 12.23
N THR A 211 -8.22 13.65 11.61
CA THR A 211 -7.70 12.30 11.89
C THR A 211 -6.25 12.19 11.42
N MET A 212 -5.91 12.67 10.21
CA MET A 212 -4.54 12.74 9.71
C MET A 212 -3.64 13.48 10.71
N ALA A 213 -4.01 14.69 11.11
CA ALA A 213 -3.24 15.50 12.06
C ALA A 213 -3.10 14.82 13.44
N ARG A 214 -4.12 14.11 13.93
CA ARG A 214 -4.04 13.33 15.18
C ARG A 214 -3.01 12.22 15.06
N LEU A 215 -3.05 11.43 13.99
CA LEU A 215 -2.16 10.29 13.77
C LEU A 215 -0.70 10.73 13.58
N LEU A 216 -0.47 11.84 12.87
CA LEU A 216 0.87 12.44 12.75
C LEU A 216 1.45 12.82 14.13
N ARG A 217 0.60 13.38 15.02
CA ARG A 217 1.03 13.66 16.41
C ARG A 217 1.23 12.38 17.24
N SER A 218 0.56 11.29 16.90
CA SER A 218 0.78 9.98 17.53
C SER A 218 2.09 9.32 17.09
N GLY A 219 2.79 9.88 16.08
CA GLY A 219 4.10 9.41 15.66
C GLY A 219 4.07 8.29 14.61
N VAL A 220 3.02 8.19 13.80
CA VAL A 220 2.99 7.23 12.67
C VAL A 220 4.05 7.56 11.63
N ASP A 221 4.55 6.52 10.95
CA ASP A 221 5.60 6.63 9.92
C ASP A 221 5.03 6.66 8.51
N SER A 222 3.78 6.21 8.33
CA SER A 222 3.09 6.18 7.04
C SER A 222 1.58 6.32 7.22
N LEU A 223 0.93 7.03 6.31
CA LEU A 223 -0.53 7.17 6.25
C LEU A 223 -1.03 6.82 4.85
N THR A 224 -2.06 5.97 4.81
CA THR A 224 -2.76 5.61 3.58
C THR A 224 -4.11 6.33 3.51
N SER A 225 -4.41 6.98 2.37
CA SER A 225 -5.61 7.81 2.19
C SER A 225 -6.17 7.72 0.78
N ASN A 226 -7.50 7.80 0.65
CA ASN A 226 -8.20 8.03 -0.62
C ASN A 226 -8.03 9.48 -1.14
N ARG A 227 -7.38 10.37 -0.38
CA ARG A 227 -7.23 11.80 -0.68
C ARG A 227 -5.75 12.20 -0.67
N PRO A 228 -4.93 11.71 -1.62
CA PRO A 228 -3.48 11.87 -1.59
C PRO A 228 -3.03 13.34 -1.55
N ALA A 229 -3.64 14.21 -2.31
CA ALA A 229 -3.33 15.66 -2.31
C ALA A 229 -3.60 16.31 -0.95
N LEU A 230 -4.71 15.95 -0.28
CA LEU A 230 -4.99 16.45 1.08
C LEU A 230 -3.97 15.91 2.07
N LEU A 231 -3.66 14.61 1.99
CA LEU A 231 -2.71 13.98 2.89
C LEU A 231 -1.32 14.61 2.75
N ARG A 232 -0.82 14.79 1.52
CA ARG A 232 0.47 15.48 1.26
C ARG A 232 0.52 16.85 1.93
N LYS A 233 -0.53 17.67 1.72
CA LYS A 233 -0.63 18.99 2.34
C LYS A 233 -0.55 18.92 3.88
N VAL A 234 -1.26 17.97 4.50
CA VAL A 234 -1.29 17.84 5.97
C VAL A 234 0.07 17.36 6.51
N VAL A 235 0.74 16.43 5.81
CA VAL A 235 2.09 15.96 6.18
C VAL A 235 3.11 17.10 6.09
N ASP A 236 3.07 17.88 5.02
CA ASP A 236 3.99 19.02 4.82
C ASP A 236 3.79 20.12 5.86
N GLU A 237 2.54 20.41 6.25
CA GLU A 237 2.22 21.35 7.33
C GLU A 237 2.76 20.86 8.68
N HIS A 238 2.59 19.55 8.95
CA HIS A 238 3.11 18.94 10.18
C HIS A 238 4.63 19.02 10.25
N ALA A 239 5.34 18.71 9.16
CA ALA A 239 6.79 18.80 9.08
C ALA A 239 7.30 20.23 9.37
N ARG A 240 6.68 21.25 8.75
CA ARG A 240 7.01 22.67 8.98
C ARG A 240 6.75 23.13 10.43
N GLY A 241 5.75 22.55 11.10
CA GLY A 241 5.43 22.85 12.50
C GLY A 241 6.44 22.28 13.51
N ARG A 242 7.21 21.25 13.11
CA ARG A 242 8.25 20.62 13.96
C ARG A 242 9.63 21.30 13.85
N THR A 243 9.83 22.13 12.84
CA THR A 243 11.09 22.86 12.59
C THR A 243 11.09 24.28 13.16
N ARG A 244 10.01 24.71 13.80
CA ARG A 244 9.88 25.96 14.55
C ARG A 244 9.86 25.69 16.06
#